data_a85732b4362249b246864476024d03b6
#
_entry.id   a85732b4362249b246864476024d03b6
#
_cell.length_a   1.000
_cell.length_b   1.000
_cell.length_c   1.000
_cell.angle_alpha   90.00
_cell.angle_beta   90.00
_cell.angle_gamma   90.00
#
_symmetry.space_group_name_H-M   'P 1'
#
loop_
_entity.id
_entity.type
_entity.pdbx_description
1 polymer ?
#
loop_
_entity_poly.entity_id
_entity_poly.type
_entity_poly.pdbx_seq_one_letter_code
_entity_poly.pdbx_strand_id
1 'polypeptide(L)'
;PIDVHLMIAEPGRWVGEFAAAGADVISVHVEADPHLHRTLRAIEEHGAAPSVTLNPATPLDMLEEVLPVVRQVLAMSVSPGFGGQSFIESSLAKVAAARARIEATGRPVRLEIDGGIK
;
A
#
# COMPACT_ATOMS: atom_id res chain seq x y z
N PRO A 1 1.55 17.20 5.48
CA PRO A 1 0.97 15.87 5.74
C PRO A 1 2.03 14.85 6.09
N ILE A 2 1.69 13.95 7.00
CA ILE A 2 2.59 12.91 7.45
C ILE A 2 2.07 11.56 6.96
N ASP A 3 2.91 10.88 6.20
CA ASP A 3 2.60 9.57 5.64
C ASP A 3 3.47 8.54 6.38
N VAL A 4 2.82 7.65 7.11
CA VAL A 4 3.51 6.63 7.91
C VAL A 4 3.37 5.27 7.24
N HIS A 5 4.50 4.62 7.02
CA HIS A 5 4.55 3.29 6.45
C HIS A 5 4.95 2.31 7.56
N LEU A 6 3.99 1.51 8.01
CA LEU A 6 4.23 0.56 9.08
C LEU A 6 4.79 -0.76 8.54
N MET A 7 6.03 -1.03 8.89
CA MET A 7 6.72 -2.26 8.49
C MET A 7 6.92 -3.17 9.69
N ILE A 8 5.85 -3.40 10.43
CA ILE A 8 5.90 -4.16 11.67
C ILE A 8 4.84 -5.24 11.68
N ALA A 9 5.04 -6.25 12.52
CA ALA A 9 4.03 -7.27 12.72
C ALA A 9 2.86 -6.69 13.50
N GLU A 10 1.68 -7.18 13.25
CA GLU A 10 0.45 -6.74 13.91
C GLU A 10 0.26 -5.23 13.86
N PRO A 11 0.26 -4.62 12.66
CA PRO A 11 0.16 -3.17 12.55
C PRO A 11 -1.10 -2.61 13.19
N GLY A 12 -2.18 -3.38 13.25
CA GLY A 12 -3.42 -2.92 13.83
C GLY A 12 -3.31 -2.48 15.29
N ARG A 13 -2.32 -3.02 16.02
CA ARG A 13 -2.11 -2.63 17.42
C ARG A 13 -1.62 -1.20 17.57
N TRP A 14 -0.99 -0.65 16.53
CA TRP A 14 -0.30 0.64 16.62
C TRP A 14 -1.00 1.76 15.88
N VAL A 15 -2.07 1.43 15.14
CA VAL A 15 -2.77 2.40 14.30
C VAL A 15 -3.22 3.62 15.09
N GLY A 16 -3.86 3.41 16.24
CA GLY A 16 -4.37 4.52 17.04
C GLY A 16 -3.26 5.44 17.53
N GLU A 17 -2.11 4.88 17.91
CA GLU A 17 -1.00 5.68 18.41
C GLU A 17 -0.38 6.54 17.31
N PHE A 18 -0.21 5.99 16.12
CA PHE A 18 0.34 6.76 15.01
C PHE A 18 -0.64 7.83 14.52
N ALA A 19 -1.92 7.52 14.49
CA ALA A 19 -2.92 8.51 14.11
C ALA A 19 -2.96 9.64 15.12
N ALA A 20 -2.91 9.33 16.41
CA ALA A 20 -2.90 10.34 17.47
C ALA A 20 -1.64 11.20 17.42
N ALA A 21 -0.53 10.65 16.92
CA ALA A 21 0.72 11.39 16.78
C ALA A 21 0.73 12.32 15.57
N GLY A 22 -0.31 12.29 14.73
CA GLY A 22 -0.45 13.21 13.61
C GLY A 22 -0.32 12.60 12.23
N ALA A 23 -0.33 11.28 12.11
CA ALA A 23 -0.25 10.64 10.80
C ALA A 23 -1.51 10.94 9.99
N ASP A 24 -1.33 11.42 8.77
CA ASP A 24 -2.44 11.70 7.85
C ASP A 24 -2.77 10.49 6.99
N VAL A 25 -1.75 9.69 6.66
CA VAL A 25 -1.89 8.45 5.89
C VAL A 25 -1.12 7.36 6.62
N ILE A 26 -1.72 6.20 6.78
CA ILE A 26 -1.04 5.05 7.36
C ILE A 26 -1.11 3.89 6.36
N SER A 27 0.06 3.44 5.93
CA SER A 27 0.20 2.32 5.00
C SER A 27 0.63 1.06 5.74
N VAL A 28 -0.03 -0.05 5.45
CA VAL A 28 0.33 -1.34 5.99
C VAL A 28 0.54 -2.33 4.85
N HIS A 29 1.47 -3.25 5.03
CA HIS A 29 1.75 -4.27 4.02
C HIS A 29 0.61 -5.29 3.96
N VAL A 30 0.19 -5.64 2.74
CA VAL A 30 -0.87 -6.62 2.58
C VAL A 30 -0.46 -8.00 3.12
N GLU A 31 0.83 -8.30 3.11
CA GLU A 31 1.35 -9.59 3.57
C GLU A 31 1.48 -9.68 5.08
N ALA A 32 1.52 -8.55 5.77
CA ALA A 32 1.87 -8.51 7.19
C ALA A 32 0.69 -8.69 8.12
N ASP A 33 -0.52 -8.62 7.62
CA ASP A 33 -1.69 -8.59 8.48
C ASP A 33 -2.78 -9.54 7.97
N PRO A 34 -3.04 -10.65 8.70
CA PRO A 34 -4.13 -11.56 8.31
C PRO A 34 -5.51 -10.94 8.48
N HIS A 35 -5.61 -9.81 9.19
CA HIS A 35 -6.87 -9.08 9.38
C HIS A 35 -6.80 -7.72 8.71
N LEU A 36 -6.29 -7.68 7.50
CA LEU A 36 -6.01 -6.45 6.77
C LEU A 36 -7.23 -5.52 6.69
N HIS A 37 -8.38 -6.05 6.34
CA HIS A 37 -9.58 -5.24 6.19
C HIS A 37 -9.95 -4.52 7.49
N ARG A 38 -9.84 -5.23 8.60
CA ARG A 38 -10.13 -4.65 9.92
C ARG A 38 -9.13 -3.55 10.27
N THR A 39 -7.85 -3.78 9.98
CA THR A 39 -6.81 -2.79 10.23
C THR A 39 -7.05 -1.54 9.41
N LEU A 40 -7.40 -1.67 8.14
CA LEU A 40 -7.67 -0.52 7.29
C LEU A 40 -8.88 0.28 7.79
N ARG A 41 -9.92 -0.40 8.25
CA ARG A 41 -11.05 0.31 8.82
C ARG A 41 -10.69 1.03 10.10
N ALA A 42 -9.82 0.44 10.93
CA ALA A 42 -9.34 1.10 12.14
C ALA A 42 -8.57 2.37 11.80
N ILE A 43 -7.76 2.35 10.74
CA ILE A 43 -7.04 3.54 10.29
C ILE A 43 -8.03 4.66 9.96
N GLU A 44 -9.05 4.34 9.21
CA GLU A 44 -10.07 5.31 8.84
C GLU A 44 -10.82 5.84 10.05
N GLU A 45 -11.17 4.96 10.98
CA GLU A 45 -11.87 5.35 12.20
C GLU A 45 -11.06 6.29 13.08
N HIS A 46 -9.74 6.19 13.04
CA HIS A 46 -8.87 7.09 13.79
C HIS A 46 -8.52 8.37 13.03
N GLY A 47 -9.13 8.59 11.88
CA GLY A 47 -8.99 9.84 11.15
C GLY A 47 -7.85 9.90 10.16
N ALA A 48 -7.13 8.81 9.93
CA ALA A 48 -6.09 8.75 8.92
C ALA A 48 -6.61 8.10 7.64
N ALA A 49 -5.94 8.33 6.53
CA ALA A 49 -6.31 7.69 5.28
C ALA A 49 -5.68 6.29 5.21
N PRO A 50 -6.49 5.25 4.98
CA PRO A 50 -5.95 3.90 4.89
C PRO A 50 -5.22 3.67 3.58
N SER A 51 -4.06 3.04 3.65
CA SER A 51 -3.22 2.74 2.52
C SER A 51 -2.66 1.33 2.64
N VAL A 52 -2.46 0.66 1.52
CA VAL A 52 -1.82 -0.65 1.52
C VAL A 52 -0.53 -0.59 0.74
N THR A 53 0.44 -1.36 1.18
CA THR A 53 1.74 -1.46 0.53
C THR A 53 1.89 -2.84 -0.08
N LEU A 54 2.35 -2.87 -1.33
CA LEU A 54 2.64 -4.09 -2.06
C LEU A 54 4.14 -4.22 -2.29
N ASN A 55 4.69 -5.37 -1.99
CA ASN A 55 6.06 -5.69 -2.38
C ASN A 55 6.11 -6.06 -3.86
N PRO A 56 7.27 -5.99 -4.50
CA PRO A 56 7.37 -6.34 -5.92
C PRO A 56 6.85 -7.74 -6.25
N ALA A 57 6.97 -8.68 -5.34
CA ALA A 57 6.54 -10.05 -5.56
C ALA A 57 5.09 -10.33 -5.17
N THR A 58 4.40 -9.36 -4.58
CA THR A 58 3.02 -9.56 -4.12
C THR A 58 2.04 -9.56 -5.28
N PRO A 59 1.20 -10.59 -5.40
CA PRO A 59 0.19 -10.61 -6.47
C PRO A 59 -0.82 -9.48 -6.33
N LEU A 60 -1.18 -8.87 -7.44
CA LEU A 60 -2.16 -7.78 -7.44
C LEU A 60 -3.55 -8.23 -7.03
N ASP A 61 -3.83 -9.51 -7.12
CA ASP A 61 -5.14 -10.03 -6.70
C ASP A 61 -5.45 -9.73 -5.25
N MET A 62 -4.42 -9.54 -4.43
CA MET A 62 -4.61 -9.19 -3.03
C MET A 62 -5.23 -7.80 -2.85
N LEU A 63 -5.24 -6.97 -3.88
CA LEU A 63 -5.88 -5.65 -3.83
C LEU A 63 -7.40 -5.73 -3.93
N GLU A 64 -7.93 -6.78 -4.54
CA GLU A 64 -9.36 -6.81 -4.90
C GLU A 64 -10.28 -6.57 -3.69
N GLU A 65 -9.94 -7.16 -2.55
CA GLU A 65 -10.80 -7.05 -1.37
C GLU A 65 -10.65 -5.71 -0.66
N VAL A 66 -9.53 -5.03 -0.84
CA VAL A 66 -9.26 -3.81 -0.08
C VAL A 66 -9.40 -2.53 -0.89
N LEU A 67 -9.44 -2.61 -2.21
CA LEU A 67 -9.64 -1.41 -3.04
C LEU A 67 -10.89 -0.60 -2.66
N PRO A 68 -12.00 -1.23 -2.25
CA PRO A 68 -13.15 -0.44 -1.81
C PRO A 68 -12.92 0.37 -0.52
N VAL A 69 -11.87 0.06 0.22
CA VAL A 69 -11.62 0.69 1.53
C VAL A 69 -10.46 1.66 1.50
N VAL A 70 -9.42 1.37 0.70
CA VAL A 70 -8.19 2.17 0.74
C VAL A 70 -8.33 3.47 -0.03
N ARG A 71 -7.51 4.44 0.35
CA ARG A 71 -7.37 5.70 -0.39
C ARG A 71 -6.04 5.79 -1.11
N GLN A 72 -5.12 4.88 -0.84
CA GLN A 72 -3.83 4.87 -1.47
C GLN A 72 -3.29 3.46 -1.57
N VAL A 73 -2.60 3.20 -2.66
CA VAL A 73 -1.82 1.97 -2.85
C VAL A 73 -0.37 2.39 -3.04
N LEU A 74 0.51 1.84 -2.23
CA LEU A 74 1.94 2.11 -2.31
C LEU A 74 2.63 0.88 -2.88
N ALA A 75 3.13 0.98 -4.08
CA ALA A 75 3.86 -0.11 -4.73
C ALA A 75 5.35 0.06 -4.48
N MET A 76 5.94 -0.91 -3.80
CA MET A 76 7.37 -0.91 -3.55
C MET A 76 8.09 -1.40 -4.80
N SER A 77 9.15 -0.70 -5.17
CA SER A 77 9.96 -1.08 -6.33
C SER A 77 11.42 -1.25 -5.88
N VAL A 78 11.60 -2.05 -4.85
CA VAL A 78 12.94 -2.31 -4.34
C VAL A 78 13.69 -3.16 -5.34
N SER A 79 14.85 -2.69 -5.78
CA SER A 79 15.68 -3.47 -6.66
C SER A 79 16.40 -4.56 -5.86
N PRO A 80 16.21 -5.80 -6.19
CA PRO A 80 16.91 -6.89 -5.48
C PRO A 80 18.32 -7.12 -5.97
N GLY A 81 18.87 -6.22 -6.77
CA GLY A 81 20.24 -6.37 -7.26
C GLY A 81 20.37 -7.27 -8.47
N PHE A 82 19.28 -7.61 -9.13
CA PHE A 82 19.31 -8.40 -10.37
C PHE A 82 19.34 -7.48 -11.57
N GLY A 83 19.56 -8.00 -12.73
CA GLY A 83 19.61 -7.23 -13.96
C GLY A 83 18.56 -6.15 -14.03
N GLY A 84 18.99 -4.89 -13.93
CA GLY A 84 18.08 -3.76 -13.76
C GLY A 84 17.02 -3.62 -14.83
N GLN A 85 17.34 -4.04 -16.06
CA GLN A 85 16.40 -3.91 -17.17
C GLN A 85 15.14 -4.74 -16.96
N SER A 86 15.29 -6.02 -16.59
CA SER A 86 14.13 -6.89 -16.34
C SER A 86 13.32 -6.40 -15.16
N PHE A 87 14.00 -5.89 -14.13
CA PHE A 87 13.33 -5.36 -12.97
C PHE A 87 12.46 -4.15 -13.34
N ILE A 88 13.00 -3.23 -14.14
CA ILE A 88 12.26 -2.04 -14.56
C ILE A 88 11.03 -2.44 -15.37
N GLU A 89 11.17 -3.35 -16.32
CA GLU A 89 10.05 -3.80 -17.13
C GLU A 89 8.95 -4.43 -16.28
N SER A 90 9.35 -5.29 -15.35
CA SER A 90 8.41 -5.96 -14.45
C SER A 90 7.68 -4.95 -13.56
N SER A 91 8.41 -3.96 -13.04
CA SER A 91 7.81 -2.92 -12.20
C SER A 91 6.82 -2.06 -12.97
N LEU A 92 7.17 -1.69 -14.20
CA LEU A 92 6.28 -0.89 -15.02
C LEU A 92 4.99 -1.64 -15.37
N ALA A 93 5.11 -2.92 -15.68
CA ALA A 93 3.94 -3.73 -15.97
C ALA A 93 3.02 -3.83 -14.75
N LYS A 94 3.61 -4.01 -13.57
CA LYS A 94 2.84 -4.11 -12.34
C LYS A 94 2.15 -2.79 -11.99
N VAL A 95 2.83 -1.67 -12.16
CA VAL A 95 2.26 -0.35 -11.92
C VAL A 95 1.08 -0.10 -12.87
N ALA A 96 1.24 -0.43 -14.15
CA ALA A 96 0.17 -0.26 -15.13
C ALA A 96 -1.04 -1.12 -14.77
N ALA A 97 -0.82 -2.36 -14.34
CA ALA A 97 -1.89 -3.26 -13.95
C ALA A 97 -2.60 -2.76 -12.69
N ALA A 98 -1.85 -2.25 -11.72
CA ALA A 98 -2.43 -1.68 -10.51
C ALA A 98 -3.28 -0.46 -10.83
N ARG A 99 -2.80 0.40 -11.71
CA ARG A 99 -3.55 1.58 -12.16
C ARG A 99 -4.87 1.18 -12.79
N ALA A 100 -4.85 0.17 -13.64
CA ALA A 100 -6.05 -0.30 -14.31
C ALA A 100 -7.09 -0.81 -13.30
N ARG A 101 -6.65 -1.54 -12.28
CA ARG A 101 -7.55 -2.04 -11.25
C ARG A 101 -8.15 -0.90 -10.44
N ILE A 102 -7.35 0.11 -10.11
CA ILE A 102 -7.82 1.28 -9.39
C ILE A 102 -8.87 2.03 -10.22
N GLU A 103 -8.59 2.27 -11.49
CA GLU A 103 -9.52 2.98 -12.35
C GLU A 103 -10.85 2.23 -12.51
N ALA A 104 -10.80 0.91 -12.52
CA ALA A 104 -12.01 0.10 -12.62
C ALA A 104 -12.95 0.27 -11.43
N THR A 105 -12.44 0.72 -10.27
CA THR A 105 -13.30 0.96 -9.10
C THR A 105 -14.10 2.25 -9.20
N GLY A 106 -13.68 3.19 -10.03
CA GLY A 106 -14.27 4.52 -10.09
C GLY A 106 -13.99 5.38 -8.87
N ARG A 107 -13.12 4.94 -7.97
CA ARG A 107 -12.81 5.66 -6.74
C ARG A 107 -11.48 6.42 -6.87
N PRO A 108 -11.33 7.54 -6.16
CA PRO A 108 -10.10 8.34 -6.22
C PRO A 108 -9.00 7.74 -5.33
N VAL A 109 -8.48 6.60 -5.73
CA VAL A 109 -7.40 5.94 -5.01
C VAL A 109 -6.08 6.38 -5.62
N ARG A 110 -5.17 6.88 -4.77
CA ARG A 110 -3.85 7.32 -5.22
C ARG A 110 -2.93 6.12 -5.35
N LEU A 111 -2.13 6.14 -6.39
CA LEU A 111 -1.09 5.13 -6.57
C LEU A 111 0.28 5.81 -6.44
N GLU A 112 1.08 5.37 -5.49
CA GLU A 112 2.43 5.86 -5.30
C GLU A 112 3.43 4.73 -5.47
N ILE A 113 4.64 5.07 -5.87
CA ILE A 113 5.72 4.11 -6.07
C ILE A 113 6.88 4.56 -5.19
N ASP A 114 7.41 3.62 -4.41
CA ASP A 114 8.52 3.90 -3.51
C ASP A 114 9.61 2.86 -3.70
N GLY A 115 10.85 3.24 -3.36
CA GLY A 115 12.00 2.36 -3.49
C GLY A 115 12.85 2.77 -4.68
N GLY A 116 13.98 2.18 -4.89
CA GLY A 116 15.07 2.54 -5.76
C GLY A 116 14.84 2.93 -7.22
N ILE A 117 13.74 3.55 -7.55
CA ILE A 117 13.52 4.09 -8.89
C ILE A 117 14.25 5.41 -9.04
N LYS A 118 15.05 5.51 -10.06
CA LYS A 118 15.81 6.72 -10.32
C LYS A 118 15.61 7.18 -11.75
#